data_8d05ceef2e7a559699936ddf02da2349
#
_entry.id   8d05ceef2e7a559699936ddf02da2349
#
_cell.length_a   1.000
_cell.length_b   1.000
_cell.length_c   1.000
_cell.angle_alpha   90.00
_cell.angle_beta   90.00
_cell.angle_gamma   90.00
#
_symmetry.space_group_name_H-M   'P 1'
#
loop_
_entity.id
_entity.type
_entity.pdbx_description
1 polymer ?
#
loop_
_entity_poly.entity_id
_entity_poly.type
_entity_poly.pdbx_seq_one_letter_code
_entity_poly.pdbx_strand_id
1 'polypeptide(L)' 'MKHIGLLGGSFDPPHKGHVYISLEAKKIFQLNEIWWLVTPQNPLKISKPATYNERVVNCKKISKGKPISIK' A
#
# COMPACT_ATOMS: atom_id res chain seq x y z
N MET A 1 7.97 -20.80 -8.40
CA MET A 1 7.15 -20.42 -7.23
C MET A 1 7.02 -18.90 -7.16
N LYS A 2 5.82 -18.42 -6.90
CA LYS A 2 5.55 -17.00 -6.87
C LYS A 2 5.84 -16.43 -5.47
N HIS A 3 6.63 -15.38 -5.40
CA HIS A 3 6.97 -14.71 -4.15
C HIS A 3 6.28 -13.35 -4.09
N ILE A 4 5.51 -13.12 -3.05
CA ILE A 4 4.72 -11.89 -2.90
C ILE A 4 5.13 -11.20 -1.60
N GLY A 5 5.43 -9.90 -1.69
CA GLY A 5 5.72 -9.10 -0.52
C GLY A 5 4.45 -8.42 -0.02
N LEU A 6 4.31 -8.30 1.29
CA LEU A 6 3.16 -7.67 1.92
C LEU A 6 3.59 -6.37 2.62
N LEU A 7 2.91 -5.28 2.33
CA LEU A 7 3.11 -4.00 3.00
C LEU A 7 1.79 -3.56 3.61
N GLY A 8 1.71 -3.60 4.93
CA GLY A 8 0.50 -3.17 5.65
C GLY A 8 0.63 -1.74 6.14
N GLY A 9 -0.48 -1.03 6.17
CA GLY A 9 -0.52 0.32 6.69
C GLY A 9 -1.87 0.96 6.47
N SER A 10 -2.05 2.16 7.06
CA SER A 10 -3.28 2.91 6.89
C SER A 10 -3.34 3.61 5.53
N PHE A 11 -2.18 3.97 4.96
CA PHE A 11 -2.08 4.69 3.69
C PHE A 11 -2.97 5.93 3.69
N ASP A 12 -2.79 6.79 4.67
CA ASP A 12 -3.61 7.99 4.87
C ASP A 12 -2.73 9.24 4.97
N PRO A 13 -2.29 9.82 3.83
CA PRO A 13 -2.46 9.29 2.47
C PRO A 13 -1.32 8.35 2.07
N PRO A 14 -1.51 7.55 1.01
CA PRO A 14 -0.37 6.87 0.40
C PRO A 14 0.53 7.89 -0.27
N HIS A 15 1.83 7.62 -0.35
CA HIS A 15 2.77 8.56 -0.96
C HIS A 15 3.90 7.81 -1.67
N LYS A 16 4.75 8.61 -2.33
CA LYS A 16 5.85 8.05 -3.12
C LYS A 16 6.79 7.16 -2.30
N GLY A 17 6.92 7.42 -1.01
CA GLY A 17 7.72 6.59 -0.12
C GLY A 17 7.23 5.15 -0.03
N HIS A 18 5.91 4.96 -0.02
CA HIS A 18 5.33 3.62 -0.03
C HIS A 18 5.69 2.88 -1.32
N VAL A 19 5.60 3.58 -2.45
CA VAL A 19 5.96 3.01 -3.75
C VAL A 19 7.45 2.67 -3.80
N TYR A 20 8.29 3.59 -3.35
CA TYR A 20 9.74 3.40 -3.34
C TYR A 20 10.14 2.17 -2.52
N ILE A 21 9.61 2.06 -1.30
CA ILE A 21 9.89 0.92 -0.43
C ILE A 21 9.44 -0.39 -1.09
N SER A 22 8.27 -0.37 -1.71
CA SER A 22 7.72 -1.55 -2.37
C SER A 22 8.61 -2.01 -3.52
N LEU A 23 9.03 -1.08 -4.38
CA LEU A 23 9.86 -1.42 -5.53
C LEU A 23 11.27 -1.87 -5.09
N GLU A 24 11.83 -1.25 -4.06
CA GLU A 24 13.11 -1.66 -3.52
C GLU A 24 13.05 -3.06 -2.91
N ALA A 25 12.01 -3.33 -2.13
CA ALA A 25 11.83 -4.66 -1.53
C ALA A 25 11.65 -5.73 -2.60
N LYS A 26 10.88 -5.41 -3.64
CA LYS A 26 10.67 -6.33 -4.76
C LYS A 26 12.01 -6.70 -5.41
N LYS A 27 12.87 -5.71 -5.60
CA LYS A 27 14.17 -5.90 -6.22
C LYS A 27 15.12 -6.69 -5.30
N ILE A 28 15.21 -6.28 -4.03
CA ILE A 28 16.15 -6.89 -3.08
C ILE A 28 15.81 -8.35 -2.80
N PHE A 29 14.53 -8.64 -2.61
CA PHE A 29 14.08 -9.98 -2.25
C PHE A 29 13.60 -10.79 -3.47
N GLN A 30 13.75 -10.25 -4.67
CA GLN A 30 13.36 -10.92 -5.92
C GLN A 30 11.90 -11.36 -5.89
N LEU A 31 11.01 -10.45 -5.47
CA LEU A 31 9.59 -10.72 -5.37
C LEU A 31 8.92 -10.57 -6.73
N ASN A 32 7.83 -11.30 -6.94
CA ASN A 32 7.06 -11.20 -8.19
C ASN A 32 6.10 -10.02 -8.15
N GLU A 33 5.50 -9.73 -6.99
CA GLU A 33 4.65 -8.56 -6.83
C GLU A 33 4.59 -8.16 -5.36
N ILE A 34 4.06 -6.97 -5.12
CA ILE A 34 3.86 -6.45 -3.77
C ILE A 34 2.37 -6.25 -3.56
N TRP A 35 1.86 -6.68 -2.43
CA TRP A 35 0.47 -6.45 -2.04
C TRP A 35 0.45 -5.39 -0.93
N TRP A 36 -0.34 -4.36 -1.14
CA TRP A 36 -0.61 -3.36 -0.12
C TRP A 36 -1.88 -3.76 0.63
N LEU A 37 -1.77 -3.91 1.94
CA LEU A 37 -2.89 -4.27 2.80
C LEU A 37 -3.33 -3.00 3.54
N VAL A 38 -4.43 -2.40 3.09
CA VAL A 38 -4.96 -1.17 3.70
C VAL A 38 -5.71 -1.55 4.96
N THR A 39 -5.20 -1.09 6.10
CA THR A 39 -5.79 -1.44 7.40
C THR A 39 -6.93 -0.48 7.76
N PRO A 40 -7.88 -0.94 8.60
CA PRO A 40 -8.89 -0.04 9.15
C PRO A 40 -8.25 1.07 9.97
N GLN A 41 -8.94 2.22 10.08
CA GLN A 41 -8.46 3.31 10.91
C GLN A 41 -8.60 2.97 12.38
N ASN A 42 -7.69 3.51 13.19
CA ASN A 42 -7.77 3.40 14.63
C ASN A 42 -8.95 4.28 15.13
N PRO A 43 -9.95 3.70 15.80
CA PRO A 43 -11.11 4.47 16.27
C PRO A 43 -10.76 5.52 17.33
N LEU A 44 -9.58 5.43 17.93
CA LEU A 44 -9.13 6.42 18.92
C LEU A 44 -8.48 7.63 18.29
N LYS A 45 -8.34 7.67 16.98
CA LYS A 45 -7.72 8.80 16.29
C LYS A 45 -8.66 9.98 16.29
N ILE A 46 -8.18 11.14 16.78
CA ILE A 46 -9.01 12.34 16.96
C ILE A 46 -9.28 13.08 15.65
N SER A 47 -8.30 13.10 14.74
CA SER A 47 -8.48 13.75 13.44
C SER A 47 -9.43 12.97 12.55
N LYS A 48 -10.11 13.68 11.64
CA LYS A 48 -10.99 13.01 10.67
C LYS A 48 -10.14 12.42 9.55
N PRO A 49 -9.85 11.10 9.61
CA PRO A 49 -9.06 10.46 8.56
C PRO A 49 -9.89 10.26 7.30
N ALA A 50 -9.22 10.03 6.18
CA ALA A 50 -9.90 9.60 4.97
C ALA A 50 -10.60 8.26 5.21
N THR A 51 -11.73 8.05 4.54
CA THR A 51 -12.46 6.79 4.66
C THR A 51 -11.62 5.65 4.09
N TYR A 52 -11.98 4.42 4.46
CA TYR A 52 -11.32 3.24 3.92
C TYR A 52 -11.38 3.25 2.38
N ASN A 53 -12.57 3.54 1.82
CA ASN A 53 -12.74 3.56 0.37
C ASN A 53 -11.87 4.62 -0.30
N GLU A 54 -11.78 5.81 0.28
CA GLU A 54 -10.93 6.88 -0.25
C GLU A 54 -9.46 6.46 -0.24
N ARG A 55 -9.01 5.83 0.84
CA ARG A 55 -7.63 5.38 0.94
C ARG A 55 -7.31 4.30 -0.08
N VAL A 56 -8.23 3.36 -0.28
CA VAL A 56 -8.06 2.32 -1.30
C VAL A 56 -7.97 2.93 -2.70
N VAL A 57 -8.86 3.87 -3.01
CA VAL A 57 -8.85 4.55 -4.32
C VAL A 57 -7.54 5.27 -4.53
N ASN A 58 -7.06 5.99 -3.52
CA ASN A 58 -5.79 6.72 -3.62
C ASN A 58 -4.59 5.77 -3.79
N CYS A 59 -4.62 4.63 -3.10
CA CYS A 59 -3.59 3.62 -3.28
C CYS A 59 -3.57 3.07 -4.70
N LYS A 60 -4.74 2.82 -5.27
CA LYS A 60 -4.84 2.33 -6.65
C LYS A 60 -4.31 3.35 -7.64
N LYS A 61 -4.57 4.64 -7.39
CA LYS A 61 -4.06 5.71 -8.26
C LYS A 61 -2.54 5.79 -8.26
N ILE A 62 -1.93 5.79 -7.07
CA ILE A 62 -0.48 5.96 -6.97
C ILE A 62 0.29 4.72 -7.41
N SER A 63 -0.33 3.54 -7.32
CA SER A 63 0.30 2.28 -7.70
C SER A 63 0.03 1.86 -9.13
N LYS A 64 -0.75 2.65 -9.88
CA LYS A 64 -1.12 2.32 -11.25
C LYS A 64 0.12 2.08 -12.13
N GLY A 65 0.10 0.99 -12.88
CA GLY A 65 1.21 0.64 -13.78
C GLY A 65 2.41 0.01 -13.09
N LYS A 66 2.30 -0.27 -11.80
CA LYS A 66 3.39 -0.87 -11.01
C LYS A 66 2.99 -2.27 -10.55
N PRO A 67 3.97 -3.13 -10.20
CA PRO A 67 3.67 -4.50 -9.73
C PRO A 67 3.17 -4.49 -8.28
N ILE A 68 2.20 -3.66 -7.99
CA ILE A 68 1.60 -3.47 -6.67
C ILE A 68 0.10 -3.72 -6.79
N SER A 69 -0.42 -4.59 -5.95
CA SER A 69 -1.86 -4.87 -5.89
C SER A 69 -2.41 -4.41 -4.54
N ILE A 70 -3.58 -3.80 -4.57
CA ILE A 70 -4.25 -3.34 -3.34
C ILE A 70 -5.23 -4.43 -2.92
N LYS A 71 -5.05 -4.94 -1.72
CA LYS A 71 -5.86 -6.07 -1.20
C LYS A 71 -6.67 -5.71 0.02
#